data_eb06151111703816f012f04d5f5c8f7c
#
_entry.id   eb06151111703816f012f04d5f5c8f7c
#
_cell.length_a   1.000
_cell.length_b   1.000
_cell.length_c   1.000
_cell.angle_alpha   90.00
_cell.angle_beta   90.00
_cell.angle_gamma   90.00
#
_symmetry.space_group_name_H-M   'P 1'
#
loop_
_entity.id
_entity.type
_entity.pdbx_description
1 polymer ?
#
loop_
_entity_poly.entity_id
_entity_poly.type
_entity_poly.pdbx_seq_one_letter_code
_entity_poly.pdbx_strand_id
1 'polypeptide(L)'
;LLTQLGVPAYARMSDDLHRAAAARDLAQALRSARSHAMLQSQPVLVQALDGNWGKGWRVVLEHNQQLLREQRLSRPLKITSNRGEQFKFSALGVPMTLNNSWLGTTLEVCERSSASSRYQVVLASTGRVRLLAEDRNNTRCAST
;
A
#
# COMPACT_ATOMS: atom_id res chain seq x y z
N LEU A 1 -8.44 -35.05 -16.20
CA LEU A 1 -9.30 -34.90 -15.03
C LEU A 1 -8.60 -34.16 -13.91
N LEU A 2 -7.36 -34.55 -13.57
CA LEU A 2 -6.59 -33.88 -12.52
C LEU A 2 -6.26 -32.45 -12.88
N THR A 3 -5.99 -32.16 -14.16
CA THR A 3 -5.70 -30.80 -14.60
C THR A 3 -6.90 -29.87 -14.47
N GLN A 4 -8.10 -30.36 -14.66
CA GLN A 4 -9.31 -29.56 -14.53
C GLN A 4 -9.59 -29.17 -13.08
N LEU A 5 -9.25 -30.04 -12.12
CA LEU A 5 -9.40 -29.76 -10.70
C LEU A 5 -8.28 -28.86 -10.18
N GLY A 6 -7.06 -29.00 -10.72
CA GLY A 6 -5.90 -28.25 -10.27
C GLY A 6 -5.88 -26.80 -10.72
N VAL A 7 -6.42 -26.48 -11.91
CA VAL A 7 -6.30 -25.14 -12.48
C VAL A 7 -7.01 -24.07 -11.65
N PRO A 8 -8.29 -24.23 -11.21
CA PRO A 8 -8.92 -23.22 -10.38
C PRO A 8 -8.22 -23.01 -9.04
N ALA A 9 -7.76 -24.09 -8.40
CA ALA A 9 -7.04 -24.00 -7.13
C ALA A 9 -5.71 -23.27 -7.30
N TYR A 10 -5.00 -23.55 -8.39
CA TYR A 10 -3.75 -22.87 -8.71
C TYR A 10 -3.98 -21.37 -8.95
N ALA A 11 -5.03 -21.01 -9.67
CA ALA A 11 -5.35 -19.63 -9.96
C ALA A 11 -5.63 -18.83 -8.69
N ARG A 12 -6.40 -19.40 -7.75
CA ARG A 12 -6.68 -18.74 -6.46
C ARG A 12 -5.41 -18.56 -5.65
N MET A 13 -4.57 -19.59 -5.59
CA MET A 13 -3.30 -19.51 -4.88
C MET A 13 -2.40 -18.45 -5.50
N SER A 14 -2.32 -18.40 -6.83
CA SER A 14 -1.52 -17.42 -7.54
C SER A 14 -2.02 -15.99 -7.24
N ASP A 15 -3.34 -15.76 -7.24
CA ASP A 15 -3.92 -14.46 -6.91
C ASP A 15 -3.61 -14.06 -5.47
N ASP A 16 -3.73 -15.00 -4.53
CA ASP A 16 -3.43 -14.70 -3.13
C ASP A 16 -1.96 -14.39 -2.92
N LEU A 17 -1.07 -15.14 -3.56
CA LEU A 17 0.37 -14.86 -3.50
C LEU A 17 0.70 -13.50 -4.08
N HIS A 18 0.02 -13.11 -5.15
CA HIS A 18 0.23 -11.80 -5.76
C HIS A 18 -0.22 -10.68 -4.83
N ARG A 19 -1.37 -10.85 -4.17
CA ARG A 19 -1.86 -9.88 -3.19
C ARG A 19 -0.92 -9.81 -1.98
N ALA A 20 -0.46 -10.95 -1.49
CA ALA A 20 0.47 -11.00 -0.36
C ALA A 20 1.79 -10.30 -0.69
N ALA A 21 2.32 -10.53 -1.89
CA ALA A 21 3.56 -9.91 -2.33
C ALA A 21 3.39 -8.39 -2.44
N ALA A 22 2.27 -7.92 -3.00
CA ALA A 22 2.00 -6.49 -3.11
C ALA A 22 1.92 -5.83 -1.73
N ALA A 23 1.24 -6.48 -0.78
CA ALA A 23 1.13 -5.96 0.58
C ALA A 23 2.49 -5.85 1.27
N ARG A 24 3.35 -6.88 1.12
CA ARG A 24 4.70 -6.84 1.67
C ARG A 24 5.53 -5.73 1.04
N ASP A 25 5.44 -5.59 -0.28
CA ASP A 25 6.21 -4.58 -1.00
C ASP A 25 5.77 -3.18 -0.61
N LEU A 26 4.46 -2.98 -0.42
CA LEU A 26 3.94 -1.69 0.03
C LEU A 26 4.42 -1.37 1.45
N ALA A 27 4.34 -2.34 2.36
CA ALA A 27 4.83 -2.15 3.72
C ALA A 27 6.31 -1.81 3.72
N GLN A 28 7.11 -2.50 2.91
CA GLN A 28 8.54 -2.25 2.79
C GLN A 28 8.80 -0.86 2.21
N ALA A 29 8.04 -0.44 1.23
CA ALA A 29 8.17 0.91 0.66
C ALA A 29 7.91 1.98 1.71
N LEU A 30 6.91 1.79 2.56
CA LEU A 30 6.60 2.74 3.63
C LEU A 30 7.73 2.79 4.67
N ARG A 31 8.25 1.65 5.06
CA ARG A 31 9.37 1.59 6.01
C ARG A 31 10.61 2.25 5.43
N SER A 32 10.89 2.01 4.17
CA SER A 32 12.03 2.60 3.47
C SER A 32 11.88 4.11 3.32
N ALA A 33 10.68 4.58 2.98
CA ALA A 33 10.40 6.01 2.85
C ALA A 33 10.61 6.73 4.19
N ARG A 34 10.11 6.13 5.28
CA ARG A 34 10.28 6.68 6.62
C ARG A 34 11.75 6.77 6.99
N SER A 35 12.50 5.68 6.77
CA SER A 35 13.93 5.64 7.07
C SER A 35 14.69 6.69 6.29
N HIS A 36 14.38 6.86 5.00
CA HIS A 36 15.03 7.86 4.16
C HIS A 36 14.75 9.27 4.70
N ALA A 37 13.51 9.55 5.06
CA ALA A 37 13.14 10.86 5.61
C ALA A 37 13.93 11.17 6.87
N MET A 38 14.06 10.21 7.77
CA MET A 38 14.78 10.39 9.02
C MET A 38 16.28 10.52 8.81
N LEU A 39 16.86 9.67 7.98
CA LEU A 39 18.31 9.66 7.75
C LEU A 39 18.79 10.90 7.01
N GLN A 40 18.00 11.40 6.06
CA GLN A 40 18.35 12.58 5.29
C GLN A 40 17.76 13.87 5.85
N SER A 41 16.96 13.77 6.90
CA SER A 41 16.27 14.91 7.52
C SER A 41 15.46 15.71 6.51
N GLN A 42 14.74 15.00 5.62
CA GLN A 42 13.95 15.60 4.55
C GLN A 42 12.58 14.92 4.45
N PRO A 43 11.50 15.67 4.31
CA PRO A 43 10.19 15.06 4.08
C PRO A 43 10.15 14.25 2.78
N VAL A 44 9.46 13.12 2.82
CA VAL A 44 9.33 12.19 1.70
C VAL A 44 7.86 11.92 1.45
N LEU A 45 7.44 12.05 0.19
CA LEU A 45 6.06 11.77 -0.22
C LEU A 45 5.93 10.31 -0.66
N VAL A 46 4.80 9.71 -0.32
CA VAL A 46 4.40 8.41 -0.86
C VAL A 46 3.11 8.62 -1.64
N GLN A 47 3.12 8.25 -2.91
CA GLN A 47 2.03 8.55 -3.83
C GLN A 47 1.57 7.29 -4.56
N ALA A 48 0.25 7.16 -4.75
CA ALA A 48 -0.30 6.13 -5.61
C ALA A 48 -0.03 6.49 -7.07
N LEU A 49 0.32 5.51 -7.89
CA LEU A 49 0.50 5.73 -9.32
C LEU A 49 -0.87 6.02 -9.97
N ASP A 50 -0.94 7.11 -10.72
CA ASP A 50 -2.17 7.53 -11.41
C ASP A 50 -3.36 7.64 -10.44
N GLY A 51 -3.09 7.97 -9.17
CA GLY A 51 -4.12 8.08 -8.15
C GLY A 51 -4.72 6.75 -7.72
N ASN A 52 -4.10 5.64 -8.03
CA ASN A 52 -4.64 4.31 -7.77
C ASN A 52 -3.56 3.41 -7.15
N TRP A 53 -3.70 3.11 -5.86
CA TRP A 53 -2.76 2.25 -5.16
C TRP A 53 -2.65 0.86 -5.78
N GLY A 54 -3.71 0.39 -6.43
CA GLY A 54 -3.71 -0.91 -7.09
C GLY A 54 -2.85 -0.98 -8.33
N LYS A 55 -2.41 0.16 -8.87
CA LYS A 55 -1.46 0.19 -9.99
C LYS A 55 -0.02 0.20 -9.52
N GLY A 56 0.22 0.61 -8.29
CA GLY A 56 1.54 0.73 -7.72
C GLY A 56 1.69 2.04 -6.97
N TRP A 57 2.93 2.37 -6.65
CA TRP A 57 3.22 3.56 -5.84
C TRP A 57 4.62 4.08 -6.17
N ARG A 58 4.87 5.31 -5.76
CA ARG A 58 6.20 5.90 -5.86
C ARG A 58 6.51 6.73 -4.63
N VAL A 59 7.80 6.86 -4.36
CA VAL A 59 8.34 7.59 -3.23
C VAL A 59 9.24 8.69 -3.79
N VAL A 60 8.94 9.94 -3.45
CA VAL A 60 9.68 11.10 -3.96
C VAL A 60 10.03 12.03 -2.82
N LEU A 61 11.08 12.84 -3.01
CA LEU A 61 11.38 13.93 -2.07
C LEU A 61 10.36 15.04 -2.25
N GLU A 62 9.91 15.61 -1.13
CA GLU A 62 8.91 16.67 -1.19
C GLU A 62 9.44 17.94 -1.88
N HIS A 63 10.65 18.35 -1.56
CA HIS A 63 11.13 19.67 -1.97
C HIS A 63 11.44 19.80 -3.47
N ASN A 64 11.81 18.73 -4.14
CA ASN A 64 12.19 18.79 -5.56
C ASN A 64 11.57 17.70 -6.42
N GLN A 65 10.69 16.86 -5.82
CA GLN A 65 10.03 15.76 -6.52
C GLN A 65 11.01 14.72 -7.10
N GLN A 66 12.20 14.63 -6.53
CA GLN A 66 13.17 13.63 -6.97
C GLN A 66 12.63 12.24 -6.66
N LEU A 67 12.61 11.39 -7.66
CA LEU A 67 12.13 10.00 -7.52
C LEU A 67 13.16 9.18 -6.77
N LEU A 68 12.74 8.60 -5.66
CA LEU A 68 13.59 7.69 -4.87
C LEU A 68 13.29 6.24 -5.19
N ARG A 69 12.02 5.91 -5.44
CA ARG A 69 11.60 4.55 -5.67
C ARG A 69 10.25 4.56 -6.37
N GLU A 70 10.06 3.65 -7.30
CA GLU A 70 8.76 3.45 -7.94
C GLU A 70 8.54 1.96 -8.13
N GLN A 71 7.34 1.51 -7.83
CA GLN A 71 6.96 0.13 -8.09
C GLN A 71 5.62 0.12 -8.80
N ARG A 72 5.60 -0.48 -9.98
CA ARG A 72 4.40 -0.66 -10.77
C ARG A 72 4.02 -2.13 -10.69
N LEU A 73 2.78 -2.42 -10.29
CA LEU A 73 2.32 -3.80 -10.19
C LEU A 73 2.13 -4.38 -11.58
N SER A 74 2.61 -5.61 -11.79
CA SER A 74 2.49 -6.30 -13.07
C SER A 74 1.03 -6.60 -13.42
N ARG A 75 0.21 -6.85 -12.39
CA ARG A 75 -1.24 -6.98 -12.52
C ARG A 75 -1.87 -5.99 -11.57
N PRO A 76 -2.81 -5.15 -12.05
CA PRO A 76 -3.50 -4.26 -11.12
C PRO A 76 -4.30 -5.05 -10.09
N LEU A 77 -4.28 -4.53 -8.86
CA LEU A 77 -5.06 -5.05 -7.75
C LEU A 77 -6.04 -3.98 -7.31
N LYS A 78 -6.97 -4.34 -6.43
CA LYS A 78 -7.80 -3.35 -5.78
C LYS A 78 -7.19 -3.10 -4.40
N ILE A 79 -6.58 -1.95 -4.23
CA ILE A 79 -5.99 -1.51 -2.96
C ILE A 79 -6.64 -0.20 -2.59
N THR A 80 -7.21 -0.13 -1.40
CA THR A 80 -7.92 1.06 -0.94
C THR A 80 -7.17 1.70 0.21
N SER A 81 -7.34 3.01 0.36
CA SER A 81 -6.77 3.79 1.46
C SER A 81 -7.88 4.63 2.08
N ASN A 82 -7.88 4.73 3.40
CA ASN A 82 -8.83 5.59 4.09
C ASN A 82 -8.38 7.05 4.19
N ARG A 83 -7.23 7.39 3.58
CA ARG A 83 -6.66 8.74 3.64
C ARG A 83 -6.24 9.28 2.27
N GLY A 84 -6.83 8.76 1.20
CA GLY A 84 -6.58 9.28 -0.13
C GLY A 84 -5.38 8.64 -0.82
N GLU A 85 -4.86 9.34 -1.82
CA GLU A 85 -3.90 8.76 -2.76
C GLU A 85 -2.46 9.19 -2.52
N GLN A 86 -2.20 10.00 -1.48
CA GLN A 86 -0.84 10.40 -1.12
C GLN A 86 -0.78 10.88 0.32
N PHE A 87 0.40 10.72 0.90
CA PHE A 87 0.75 11.25 2.22
C PHE A 87 2.26 11.39 2.28
N LYS A 88 2.77 11.92 3.38
CA LYS A 88 4.21 12.11 3.52
C LYS A 88 4.71 11.68 4.88
N PHE A 89 6.00 11.40 4.95
CA PHE A 89 6.73 11.28 6.22
C PHE A 89 7.52 12.56 6.44
N SER A 90 7.39 13.13 7.63
CA SER A 90 8.21 14.28 8.00
C SER A 90 9.66 13.85 8.23
N ALA A 91 10.56 14.82 8.39
CA ALA A 91 11.96 14.53 8.70
C ALA A 91 12.13 13.76 10.00
N LEU A 92 11.13 13.78 10.88
CA LEU A 92 11.13 13.01 12.12
C LEU A 92 10.52 11.61 11.94
N GLY A 93 10.09 11.25 10.73
CA GLY A 93 9.50 9.95 10.47
C GLY A 93 8.04 9.82 10.86
N VAL A 94 7.35 10.95 11.05
CA VAL A 94 5.94 10.98 11.43
C VAL A 94 5.09 11.12 10.17
N PRO A 95 4.07 10.26 9.99
CA PRO A 95 3.21 10.39 8.81
C PRO A 95 2.29 11.61 8.93
N MET A 96 2.14 12.32 7.82
CA MET A 96 1.37 13.56 7.77
C MET A 96 0.63 13.68 6.43
N THR A 97 -0.45 14.45 6.45
CA THR A 97 -1.08 14.91 5.22
C THR A 97 -0.19 15.96 4.55
N LEU A 98 -0.50 16.32 3.30
CA LEU A 98 0.31 17.31 2.57
C LEU A 98 0.27 18.68 3.22
N ASN A 99 -0.79 19.00 3.97
CA ASN A 99 -0.89 20.28 4.71
C ASN A 99 -0.45 20.15 6.18
N ASN A 100 0.41 19.14 6.47
CA ASN A 100 1.10 19.00 7.75
C ASN A 100 0.22 18.64 8.94
N SER A 101 -0.90 17.97 8.70
CA SER A 101 -1.73 17.40 9.76
C SER A 101 -1.27 15.97 10.06
N TRP A 102 -1.36 15.54 11.30
CA TRP A 102 -1.00 14.18 11.69
C TRP A 102 -1.95 13.18 11.04
N LEU A 103 -1.41 12.02 10.71
CA LEU A 103 -2.10 11.03 9.90
C LEU A 103 -1.79 9.62 10.39
N GLY A 104 -2.83 8.79 10.57
CA GLY A 104 -2.69 7.35 10.56
C GLY A 104 -3.51 6.86 9.37
N THR A 105 -3.08 5.80 8.74
CA THR A 105 -3.81 5.27 7.58
C THR A 105 -3.74 3.75 7.54
N THR A 106 -4.76 3.15 6.93
CA THR A 106 -4.78 1.73 6.64
C THR A 106 -5.00 1.55 5.14
N LEU A 107 -4.07 0.83 4.52
CA LEU A 107 -4.18 0.44 3.12
C LEU A 107 -4.64 -1.01 3.11
N GLU A 108 -5.70 -1.30 2.39
CA GLU A 108 -6.29 -2.64 2.37
C GLU A 108 -6.22 -3.23 0.97
N VAL A 109 -5.68 -4.46 0.91
CA VAL A 109 -5.63 -5.22 -0.34
C VAL A 109 -6.88 -6.06 -0.41
N CYS A 110 -7.79 -5.70 -1.31
CA CYS A 110 -9.10 -6.30 -1.42
C CYS A 110 -9.04 -7.67 -2.10
N GLU A 111 -9.96 -8.54 -1.72
CA GLU A 111 -10.18 -9.77 -2.44
C GLU A 111 -10.92 -9.49 -3.74
N ARG A 112 -10.75 -10.38 -4.71
CA ARG A 112 -11.42 -10.27 -5.99
C ARG A 112 -12.91 -10.48 -5.82
N SER A 113 -13.71 -9.57 -6.36
CA SER A 113 -15.17 -9.67 -6.41
C SER A 113 -15.85 -9.77 -5.04
N SER A 114 -15.25 -9.22 -4.00
CA SER A 114 -15.84 -9.27 -2.68
C SER A 114 -15.65 -7.96 -1.95
N ALA A 115 -16.49 -7.73 -0.95
CA ALA A 115 -16.43 -6.53 -0.10
C ALA A 115 -15.52 -6.76 1.11
N SER A 116 -14.45 -7.53 0.92
CA SER A 116 -13.53 -7.84 2.02
C SER A 116 -12.10 -7.62 1.58
N SER A 117 -11.24 -7.32 2.55
CA SER A 117 -9.81 -7.24 2.33
C SER A 117 -9.12 -8.46 2.93
N ARG A 118 -8.04 -8.89 2.29
CA ARG A 118 -7.26 -10.05 2.72
C ARG A 118 -6.00 -9.65 3.48
N TYR A 119 -5.39 -8.53 3.09
CA TYR A 119 -4.17 -8.01 3.72
C TYR A 119 -4.35 -6.55 4.03
N GLN A 120 -3.77 -6.11 5.13
CA GLN A 120 -3.83 -4.71 5.54
C GLN A 120 -2.42 -4.22 5.85
N VAL A 121 -2.08 -3.05 5.34
CA VAL A 121 -0.85 -2.34 5.70
C VAL A 121 -1.29 -1.17 6.58
N VAL A 122 -0.95 -1.23 7.86
CA VAL A 122 -1.37 -0.24 8.85
C VAL A 122 -0.22 0.69 9.15
N LEU A 123 -0.41 1.97 8.89
CA LEU A 123 0.53 3.02 9.22
C LEU A 123 0.00 3.78 10.42
N ALA A 124 0.63 3.58 11.57
CA ALA A 124 0.24 4.28 12.79
C ALA A 124 0.66 5.74 12.74
N SER A 125 0.00 6.60 13.49
CA SER A 125 0.34 8.02 13.55
C SER A 125 1.74 8.28 14.10
N THR A 126 2.35 7.28 14.75
CA THR A 126 3.75 7.35 15.20
C THR A 126 4.76 7.01 14.11
N GLY A 127 4.29 6.52 12.96
CA GLY A 127 5.14 6.09 11.85
C GLY A 127 5.39 4.60 11.79
N ARG A 128 4.91 3.84 12.77
CA ARG A 128 5.09 2.39 12.77
C ARG A 128 4.24 1.75 11.68
N VAL A 129 4.85 0.85 10.91
CA VAL A 129 4.19 0.11 9.83
C VAL A 129 3.98 -1.33 10.24
N ARG A 130 2.75 -1.82 10.13
CA ARG A 130 2.40 -3.22 10.41
C ARG A 130 1.73 -3.83 9.21
N LEU A 131 2.02 -5.10 8.97
CA LEU A 131 1.38 -5.89 7.92
C LEU A 131 0.50 -6.93 8.60
N LEU A 132 -0.79 -6.91 8.29
CA LEU A 132 -1.77 -7.85 8.82
C LEU A 132 -2.33 -8.72 7.71
N ALA A 133 -2.62 -9.97 8.04
CA ALA A 133 -3.22 -10.94 7.12
C ALA A 133 -4.54 -11.44 7.72
N GLU A 134 -5.53 -10.57 7.71
CA GLU A 134 -6.85 -10.85 8.28
C GLU A 134 -7.93 -10.64 7.23
N ASP A 135 -8.95 -11.49 7.25
CA ASP A 135 -10.12 -11.25 6.40
C ASP A 135 -11.00 -10.22 7.10
N ARG A 136 -11.21 -9.08 6.44
CA ARG A 136 -12.00 -7.98 6.98
C ARG A 136 -13.05 -7.52 5.98
N ASN A 137 -14.25 -7.27 6.48
CA ASN A 137 -15.26 -6.59 5.68
C ASN A 137 -14.84 -5.14 5.50
N ASN A 138 -14.90 -4.66 4.26
CA ASN A 138 -14.50 -3.29 3.95
C ASN A 138 -15.42 -2.74 2.86
N THR A 139 -16.17 -1.71 3.20
CA THR A 139 -17.09 -1.09 2.24
C THR A 139 -16.35 -0.43 1.09
N ARG A 140 -15.12 0.02 1.29
CA ARG A 140 -14.30 0.57 0.21
C ARG A 140 -13.94 -0.49 -0.82
N CYS A 141 -13.78 -1.74 -0.40
CA CYS A 141 -13.53 -2.84 -1.33
C CYS A 141 -14.75 -3.15 -2.20
N ALA A 142 -15.94 -2.86 -1.72
CA ALA A 142 -17.18 -3.06 -2.45
C ALA A 142 -17.42 -1.96 -3.48
N SER A 143 -16.87 -0.75 -3.28
CA SER A 143 -17.09 0.36 -4.19
C SER A 143 -16.23 0.22 -5.44
N THR A 144 -16.76 0.68 -6.56
CA THR A 144 -16.08 0.59 -7.85
C THR A 144 -15.36 1.86 -8.23
#